data_1c7a89cdf4dd35a19a381cf105333610
#
_entry.id   1c7a89cdf4dd35a19a381cf105333610
#
_cell.length_a   1.000
_cell.length_b   1.000
_cell.length_c   1.000
_cell.angle_alpha   90.00
_cell.angle_beta   90.00
_cell.angle_gamma   90.00
#
_symmetry.space_group_name_H-M   'P 1'
#
loop_
_entity.id
_entity.type
_entity.pdbx_description
1 polymer ?
#
loop_
_entity_poly.entity_id
_entity_poly.type
_entity_poly.pdbx_seq_one_letter_code
_entity_poly.pdbx_strand_id
1 'polypeptide(L)' 'MSTKEDSPILPGTVVVVDDQTSIYNGYEGFIQRISGDRAALLIDSHPWEKLITMPIKLLKKK' A
#
# COMPACT_ATOMS: atom_id res chain seq x y z
N MET A 1 14.35 -12.55 15.54
CA MET A 1 14.13 -12.20 15.07
C MET A 1 13.35 -11.96 14.51
N SER A 2 12.98 -11.89 14.58
CA SER A 2 12.27 -11.55 14.07
C SER A 2 12.06 -10.69 13.45
N THR A 3 12.18 -10.35 13.18
CA THR A 3 12.08 -9.26 12.62
C THR A 3 11.73 -9.07 11.29
N LYS A 4 11.51 -9.97 10.54
CA LYS A 4 11.28 -9.82 9.25
C LYS A 4 9.98 -9.32 8.97
N GLU A 5 8.99 -9.65 9.66
CA GLU A 5 7.71 -9.09 9.39
C GLU A 5 7.73 -7.62 9.74
N ASP A 6 8.79 -7.15 10.34
CA ASP A 6 8.92 -5.76 10.65
C ASP A 6 9.64 -5.00 9.56
N SER A 7 9.87 -5.62 8.42
CA SER A 7 10.50 -4.92 7.33
C SER A 7 9.66 -3.73 6.91
N PRO A 8 10.27 -2.58 6.71
CA PRO A 8 9.50 -1.40 6.34
C PRO A 8 8.91 -1.54 4.94
N ILE A 9 7.80 -0.87 4.74
CA ILE A 9 7.22 -0.75 3.42
C ILE A 9 7.96 0.38 2.73
N LEU A 10 8.57 0.09 1.60
CA LEU A 10 9.40 1.02 0.87
C LEU A 10 8.83 1.27 -0.52
N PRO A 11 9.26 2.35 -1.20
CA PRO A 11 8.85 2.57 -2.57
C PRO A 11 9.14 1.34 -3.43
N GLY A 12 8.21 0.97 -4.27
CA GLY A 12 8.33 -0.23 -5.10
C GLY A 12 7.76 -1.47 -4.48
N THR A 13 7.39 -1.43 -3.21
CA THR A 13 6.81 -2.60 -2.54
C THR A 13 5.39 -2.82 -3.04
N VAL A 14 5.04 -4.06 -3.32
CA VAL A 14 3.66 -4.42 -3.66
C VAL A 14 2.91 -4.65 -2.36
N VAL A 15 1.76 -4.02 -2.23
CA VAL A 15 0.97 -4.10 -1.02
C VAL A 15 -0.50 -4.31 -1.37
N VAL A 16 -1.27 -4.70 -0.37
CA VAL A 16 -2.71 -4.85 -0.49
C VAL A 16 -3.35 -3.88 0.50
N VAL A 17 -4.39 -3.21 0.06
CA VAL A 17 -5.13 -2.30 0.93
C VAL A 17 -5.91 -3.12 1.94
N ASP A 18 -5.70 -2.84 3.22
CA ASP A 18 -6.37 -3.54 4.30
C ASP A 18 -7.14 -2.51 5.13
N ASP A 19 -8.20 -1.99 4.54
CA ASP A 19 -9.01 -0.96 5.17
C ASP A 19 -10.46 -1.22 4.82
N GLN A 20 -11.18 -1.81 5.73
CA GLN A 20 -12.56 -2.22 5.48
C GLN A 20 -13.50 -1.05 5.22
N THR A 21 -13.08 0.16 5.54
CA THR A 21 -13.90 1.34 5.30
C THR A 21 -13.59 1.99 3.96
N SER A 22 -12.63 1.46 3.23
CA SER A 22 -12.22 2.04 1.96
C SER A 22 -12.85 1.30 0.80
N ILE A 23 -13.18 2.05 -0.25
CA ILE A 23 -13.67 1.42 -1.48
C ILE A 23 -12.55 0.63 -2.15
N TYR A 24 -11.30 0.85 -1.73
CA TYR A 24 -10.16 0.15 -2.31
C TYR A 24 -9.72 -1.06 -1.49
N ASN A 25 -10.49 -1.41 -0.47
CA ASN A 25 -10.12 -2.54 0.37
C ASN A 25 -9.93 -3.80 -0.50
N GLY A 26 -8.80 -4.48 -0.29
CA GLY A 26 -8.49 -5.69 -1.05
C GLY A 26 -7.78 -5.46 -2.37
N TYR A 27 -7.65 -4.23 -2.79
CA TYR A 27 -6.96 -3.93 -4.05
C TYR A 27 -5.46 -4.02 -3.84
N GLU A 28 -4.76 -4.47 -4.86
CA GLU A 28 -3.30 -4.49 -4.84
C GLU A 28 -2.77 -3.26 -5.54
N GLY A 29 -1.63 -2.81 -5.08
CA GLY A 29 -0.94 -1.71 -5.72
C GLY A 29 0.50 -1.72 -5.27
N PHE A 30 1.26 -0.73 -5.71
CA PHE A 30 2.62 -0.63 -5.24
C PHE A 30 2.93 0.80 -4.84
N ILE A 31 3.89 0.89 -3.93
CA ILE A 31 4.21 2.17 -3.30
C ILE A 31 5.00 3.01 -4.29
N GLN A 32 4.53 4.24 -4.54
CA GLN A 32 5.25 5.18 -5.38
C GLN A 32 6.22 5.99 -4.53
N ARG A 33 5.77 6.42 -3.36
CA ARG A 33 6.65 7.15 -2.46
C ARG A 33 6.01 7.17 -1.08
N ILE A 34 6.81 7.53 -0.10
CA ILE A 34 6.38 7.57 1.27
C ILE A 34 6.68 8.96 1.83
N SER A 35 5.74 9.49 2.58
CA SER A 35 5.88 10.76 3.25
C SER A 35 5.36 10.60 4.67
N GLY A 36 6.28 10.58 5.64
CA GLY A 36 5.91 10.37 7.02
C GLY A 36 5.28 8.99 7.21
N ASP A 37 4.07 8.94 7.73
CA ASP A 37 3.37 7.69 7.97
C ASP A 37 2.35 7.40 6.87
N ARG A 38 2.43 8.11 5.74
CA ARG A 38 1.53 7.90 4.63
C ARG A 38 2.31 7.48 3.40
N ALA A 39 1.65 6.76 2.52
CA ALA A 39 2.25 6.31 1.30
C ALA A 39 1.36 6.66 0.12
N ALA A 40 1.99 7.06 -0.97
CA ALA A 40 1.30 7.23 -2.24
C ALA A 40 1.34 5.88 -2.94
N LEU A 41 0.19 5.33 -3.19
CA LEU A 41 0.02 3.98 -3.67
C LEU A 41 -0.61 4.01 -5.05
N LEU A 42 0.01 3.34 -6.01
CA LEU A 42 -0.57 3.24 -7.34
C LEU A 42 -1.32 1.93 -7.43
N ILE A 43 -2.63 2.02 -7.59
CA ILE A 43 -3.47 0.85 -7.79
C ILE A 43 -3.67 0.70 -9.29
N ASP A 44 -3.17 -0.40 -9.81
CA ASP A 44 -3.23 -0.66 -11.24
C ASP A 44 -4.21 -1.81 -11.45
N SER A 45 -5.45 -1.46 -11.73
CA SER A 45 -6.50 -2.44 -11.93
C SER A 45 -7.03 -2.23 -13.32
N HIS A 46 -6.61 -3.10 -14.24
CA HIS A 46 -7.02 -2.97 -15.63
C HIS A 46 -8.55 -2.88 -15.73
N PRO A 47 -9.08 -1.94 -16.48
CA PRO A 47 -8.39 -1.06 -17.44
C PRO A 47 -8.01 0.32 -16.89
N TRP A 48 -8.02 0.52 -15.58
CA TRP A 48 -7.70 1.82 -15.05
C TRP A 48 -6.62 1.71 -13.98
N GLU A 49 -6.01 2.86 -13.69
CA GLU A 49 -5.06 2.94 -12.61
C GLU A 49 -5.35 4.20 -11.83
N LYS A 50 -4.98 4.21 -10.57
CA LYS A 50 -5.28 5.32 -9.70
C LYS A 50 -4.21 5.45 -8.65
N LEU A 51 -3.80 6.70 -8.39
CA LEU A 51 -2.84 7.00 -7.36
C LEU A 51 -3.60 7.53 -6.15
N ILE A 52 -3.44 6.86 -5.02
CA ILE A 52 -4.10 7.29 -3.79
C ILE A 52 -3.06 7.40 -2.69
N THR A 53 -3.37 8.20 -1.68
CA THR A 53 -2.51 8.34 -0.52
C THR A 53 -3.25 7.80 0.69
N MET A 54 -2.59 6.96 1.48
CA MET A 54 -3.24 6.43 2.66
C MET A 54 -2.20 6.07 3.72
N PRO A 55 -2.64 5.92 4.97
CA PRO A 55 -1.72 5.56 6.04
C PRO A 55 -1.08 4.21 5.79
N ILE A 56 0.21 4.12 6.06
CA ILE A 56 0.96 2.88 5.84
C ILE A 56 0.40 1.75 6.69
N LYS A 57 -0.13 2.06 7.87
CA LYS A 57 -0.66 1.03 8.76
C LYS A 57 -1.84 0.29 8.17
N LEU A 58 -2.46 0.86 7.14
CA LEU A 58 -3.60 0.22 6.48
C LEU A 58 -3.17 -0.55 5.24
N LEU A 59 -1.88 -0.71 5.04
CA LEU A 59 -1.34 -1.45 3.90
C LEU A 59 -0.61 -2.67 4.41
N LYS A 60 -0.77 -3.79 3.72
CA LYS A 60 -0.06 -5.00 4.05
C LYS A 60 0.81 -5.40 2.89
N LYS A 61 2.03 -5.81 3.19
CA LYS A 61 2.93 -6.31 2.15
C LYS A 61 2.34 -7.60 1.59
N LYS A 62 2.43 -7.71 0.32
CA LYS A 62 1.93 -8.90 -0.34
C LYS A 62 2.93 -10.06 -0.27
#